data_fad5c6e2a32b8c64792f4cd956c54399
#
_entry.id   fad5c6e2a32b8c64792f4cd956c54399
#
_cell.length_a   1.000
_cell.length_b   1.000
_cell.length_c   1.000
_cell.angle_alpha   90.00
_cell.angle_beta   90.00
_cell.angle_gamma   90.00
#
_symmetry.space_group_name_H-M   'P 1'
#
loop_
_entity.id
_entity.type
_entity.pdbx_description
1 polymer ?
#
loop_
_entity_poly.entity_id
_entity_poly.type
_entity_poly.pdbx_seq_one_letter_code
_entity_poly.pdbx_strand_id
1 'polypeptide(L)'
;MAMRLSLNNILKFTGYITPFLLTFYLVMTSVINNDVKAVIYLAGILITLFLNKSIFVNLFKSPVLPDAAESCNLFSSGVTVTQYNSPAFNSVFMGFTMIYLILPMINLGSPNVSVILFLVLLFLLDAITKLTDKCTTISGVVLGLLIGGLFGAIWFTLLDSLGYKDLLYFSETTSRGAVCS
;
A
#
# COMPACT_ATOMS: atom_id res chain seq x y z
N MET A 1 0.62 23.48 -20.10
CA MET A 1 1.43 24.07 -19.01
C MET A 1 2.77 23.34 -18.94
N ALA A 2 3.91 24.06 -19.04
CA ALA A 2 5.22 23.44 -18.87
C ALA A 2 5.42 23.13 -17.39
N MET A 3 5.57 21.87 -17.05
CA MET A 3 5.94 21.43 -15.67
C MET A 3 7.33 21.98 -15.38
N ARG A 4 7.42 22.96 -14.50
CA ARG A 4 8.72 23.38 -13.96
C ARG A 4 9.20 22.30 -13.00
N LEU A 5 10.40 21.76 -13.25
CA LEU A 5 11.10 20.86 -12.34
C LEU A 5 11.43 21.63 -11.04
N SER A 6 10.55 21.59 -10.07
CA SER A 6 10.79 22.05 -8.70
C SER A 6 10.76 20.86 -7.75
N LEU A 7 11.52 20.95 -6.68
CA LEU A 7 11.57 19.89 -5.65
C LEU A 7 10.17 19.51 -5.14
N ASN A 8 9.30 20.52 -4.96
CA ASN A 8 7.93 20.30 -4.52
C ASN A 8 7.11 19.49 -5.53
N ASN A 9 7.28 19.74 -6.84
CA ASN A 9 6.57 18.98 -7.88
C ASN A 9 7.07 17.53 -7.98
N ILE A 10 8.37 17.33 -7.75
CA ILE A 10 8.96 15.98 -7.71
C ILE A 10 8.40 15.20 -6.51
N LEU A 11 8.37 15.81 -5.32
CA LEU A 11 7.83 15.17 -4.12
C LEU A 11 6.35 14.84 -4.27
N LYS A 12 5.55 15.76 -4.82
CA LYS A 12 4.13 15.52 -5.12
C LYS A 12 3.95 14.37 -6.10
N PHE A 13 4.68 14.38 -7.21
CA PHE A 13 4.63 13.29 -8.19
C PHE A 13 5.00 11.95 -7.57
N THR A 14 6.07 11.91 -6.77
CA THR A 14 6.47 10.70 -6.05
C THR A 14 5.37 10.23 -5.10
N GLY A 15 4.74 11.12 -4.33
CA GLY A 15 3.61 10.77 -3.47
C GLY A 15 2.45 10.12 -4.24
N TYR A 16 2.08 10.68 -5.39
CA TYR A 16 0.99 10.10 -6.21
C TYR A 16 1.32 8.74 -6.79
N ILE A 17 2.57 8.51 -7.21
CA ILE A 17 3.00 7.27 -7.88
C ILE A 17 3.44 6.18 -6.88
N THR A 18 3.58 6.51 -5.59
CA THR A 18 4.09 5.61 -4.54
C THR A 18 3.44 4.22 -4.55
N PRO A 19 2.10 4.05 -4.58
CA PRO A 19 1.48 2.72 -4.61
C PRO A 19 1.90 1.89 -5.83
N PHE A 20 2.03 2.53 -6.98
CA PHE A 20 2.43 1.88 -8.22
C PHE A 20 3.91 1.47 -8.20
N LEU A 21 4.78 2.35 -7.70
CA LEU A 21 6.21 2.05 -7.56
C LEU A 21 6.45 0.89 -6.60
N LEU A 22 5.73 0.87 -5.48
CA LEU A 22 5.84 -0.19 -4.48
C LEU A 22 5.34 -1.52 -5.03
N THR A 23 4.19 -1.52 -5.71
CA THR A 23 3.66 -2.72 -6.38
C THR A 23 4.64 -3.21 -7.46
N PHE A 24 5.13 -2.31 -8.30
CA PHE A 24 6.08 -2.65 -9.36
C PHE A 24 7.35 -3.28 -8.78
N TYR A 25 7.89 -2.70 -7.71
CA TYR A 25 9.07 -3.24 -7.02
C TYR A 25 8.82 -4.67 -6.52
N LEU A 26 7.70 -4.92 -5.84
CA LEU A 26 7.36 -6.25 -5.33
C LEU A 26 7.17 -7.27 -6.48
N VAL A 27 6.46 -6.86 -7.54
CA VAL A 27 6.27 -7.72 -8.71
C VAL A 27 7.61 -8.04 -9.38
N MET A 28 8.46 -7.05 -9.61
CA MET A 28 9.79 -7.27 -10.20
C MET A 28 10.66 -8.17 -9.34
N THR A 29 10.63 -8.00 -8.03
CA THR A 29 11.37 -8.88 -7.09
C THR A 29 10.90 -10.33 -7.23
N SER A 30 9.60 -10.57 -7.33
CA SER A 30 9.03 -11.92 -7.52
C SER A 30 9.40 -12.51 -8.89
N VAL A 31 9.33 -11.73 -9.96
CA VAL A 31 9.72 -12.16 -11.30
C VAL A 31 11.21 -12.53 -11.36
N ILE A 32 12.09 -11.71 -10.78
CA ILE A 32 13.53 -11.96 -10.75
C ILE A 32 13.86 -13.23 -9.94
N ASN A 33 13.14 -13.48 -8.85
CA ASN A 33 13.34 -14.67 -8.01
C ASN A 33 12.62 -15.91 -8.52
N ASN A 34 11.85 -15.81 -9.62
CA ASN A 34 11.00 -16.88 -10.17
C ASN A 34 10.05 -17.48 -9.11
N ASP A 35 9.47 -16.64 -8.26
CA ASP A 35 8.50 -17.06 -7.25
C ASP A 35 7.10 -16.50 -7.55
N VAL A 36 6.08 -17.00 -6.86
CA VAL A 36 4.68 -16.60 -7.03
C VAL A 36 4.20 -15.59 -5.96
N LYS A 37 5.12 -15.04 -5.16
CA LYS A 37 4.80 -14.14 -4.04
C LYS A 37 4.02 -12.90 -4.49
N ALA A 38 4.38 -12.36 -5.67
CA ALA A 38 3.67 -11.22 -6.24
C ALA A 38 2.20 -11.53 -6.58
N VAL A 39 1.92 -12.72 -7.09
CA VAL A 39 0.54 -13.12 -7.45
C VAL A 39 -0.32 -13.19 -6.19
N ILE A 40 0.21 -13.77 -5.12
CA ILE A 40 -0.46 -13.87 -3.83
C ILE A 40 -0.70 -12.48 -3.22
N TYR A 41 0.31 -11.61 -3.25
CA TYR A 41 0.20 -10.22 -2.82
C TYR A 41 -0.87 -9.46 -3.61
N LEU A 42 -0.81 -9.54 -4.96
CA LEU A 42 -1.78 -8.87 -5.84
C LEU A 42 -3.20 -9.37 -5.61
N ALA A 43 -3.39 -10.68 -5.41
CA ALA A 43 -4.71 -11.24 -5.08
C ALA A 43 -5.26 -10.63 -3.80
N GLY A 44 -4.47 -10.58 -2.72
CA GLY A 44 -4.88 -10.01 -1.45
C GLY A 44 -5.22 -8.53 -1.54
N ILE A 45 -4.39 -7.73 -2.23
CA ILE A 45 -4.65 -6.29 -2.36
C ILE A 45 -5.87 -6.00 -3.24
N LEU A 46 -6.07 -6.74 -4.34
CA LEU A 46 -7.24 -6.57 -5.21
C LEU A 46 -8.54 -6.88 -4.48
N ILE A 47 -8.57 -7.97 -3.71
CA ILE A 47 -9.72 -8.32 -2.86
C ILE A 47 -9.99 -7.19 -1.85
N THR A 48 -8.95 -6.70 -1.18
CA THR A 48 -9.08 -5.62 -0.18
C THR A 48 -9.63 -4.35 -0.81
N LEU A 49 -9.12 -3.93 -1.96
CA LEU A 49 -9.57 -2.73 -2.66
C LEU A 49 -11.00 -2.88 -3.19
N PHE A 50 -11.36 -4.05 -3.67
CA PHE A 50 -12.73 -4.37 -4.08
C PHE A 50 -13.72 -4.28 -2.91
N LEU A 51 -13.37 -4.87 -1.76
CA LEU A 51 -14.19 -4.79 -0.55
C LEU A 51 -14.28 -3.37 -0.01
N ASN A 52 -13.16 -2.62 -0.04
CA ASN A 52 -13.18 -1.21 0.33
C ASN A 52 -14.17 -0.41 -0.51
N LYS A 53 -14.12 -0.56 -1.84
CA LYS A 53 -15.02 0.14 -2.76
C LYS A 53 -16.49 -0.28 -2.59
N SER A 54 -16.75 -1.58 -2.43
CA SER A 54 -18.10 -2.13 -2.42
C SER A 54 -18.81 -1.92 -1.09
N ILE A 55 -18.10 -1.95 0.03
CA ILE A 55 -18.66 -1.95 1.39
C ILE A 55 -18.34 -0.64 2.11
N PHE A 56 -17.05 -0.39 2.35
CA PHE A 56 -16.62 0.68 3.27
C PHE A 56 -16.86 2.08 2.72
N VAL A 57 -16.64 2.30 1.43
CA VAL A 57 -16.93 3.60 0.79
C VAL A 57 -18.43 3.90 0.88
N ASN A 58 -19.30 2.90 0.68
CA ASN A 58 -20.74 3.08 0.80
C ASN A 58 -21.22 3.28 2.24
N LEU A 59 -20.49 2.72 3.21
CA LEU A 59 -20.82 2.85 4.63
C LEU A 59 -20.44 4.26 5.17
N PHE A 60 -19.29 4.77 4.81
CA PHE A 60 -18.78 6.04 5.32
C PHE A 60 -19.24 7.28 4.51
N LYS A 61 -19.57 7.13 3.23
CA LYS A 61 -20.17 8.15 2.32
C LYS A 61 -19.69 9.57 2.51
N SER A 62 -18.40 9.78 2.67
CA SER A 62 -17.79 11.11 2.82
C SER A 62 -17.63 11.77 1.45
N PRO A 63 -18.30 12.91 1.15
CA PRO A 63 -18.23 13.54 -0.17
C PRO A 63 -16.81 14.05 -0.46
N VAL A 64 -16.47 14.14 -1.74
CA VAL A 64 -15.22 14.74 -2.20
C VAL A 64 -15.20 16.22 -1.79
N LEU A 65 -14.03 16.71 -1.37
CA LEU A 65 -13.83 18.11 -1.01
C LEU A 65 -14.00 19.00 -2.24
N PRO A 66 -14.74 20.14 -2.14
CA PRO A 66 -15.05 21.00 -3.28
C PRO A 66 -13.79 21.64 -3.91
N ASP A 67 -12.71 21.77 -3.13
CA ASP A 67 -11.44 22.39 -3.57
C ASP A 67 -10.35 21.35 -3.85
N ALA A 68 -10.71 20.11 -4.16
CA ALA A 68 -9.73 19.07 -4.48
C ALA A 68 -8.97 19.43 -5.77
N ALA A 69 -7.64 19.28 -5.73
CA ALA A 69 -6.80 19.56 -6.89
C ALA A 69 -7.09 18.59 -8.04
N GLU A 70 -6.92 19.01 -9.29
CA GLU A 70 -7.06 18.15 -10.48
C GLU A 70 -6.11 16.95 -10.44
N SER A 71 -4.97 17.08 -9.76
CA SER A 71 -4.01 16.02 -9.53
C SER A 71 -4.57 14.82 -8.75
N CYS A 72 -5.64 14.99 -7.98
CA CYS A 72 -6.33 13.91 -7.28
C CYS A 72 -6.90 12.85 -8.25
N ASN A 73 -7.18 13.25 -9.49
CA ASN A 73 -7.76 12.41 -10.53
C ASN A 73 -6.74 11.85 -11.53
N LEU A 74 -5.45 12.06 -11.31
CA LEU A 74 -4.38 11.64 -12.25
C LEU A 74 -4.43 10.13 -12.60
N PHE A 75 -4.89 9.31 -11.67
CA PHE A 75 -5.03 7.85 -11.84
C PHE A 75 -6.49 7.36 -11.72
N SER A 76 -7.43 8.26 -11.93
CA SER A 76 -8.87 7.93 -11.92
C SER A 76 -9.28 7.21 -13.21
N SER A 77 -8.65 6.07 -13.49
CA SER A 77 -9.16 5.17 -14.52
C SER A 77 -10.32 4.37 -13.94
N GLY A 78 -11.55 4.72 -14.29
CA GLY A 78 -12.80 3.95 -14.09
C GLY A 78 -13.02 3.13 -12.82
N VAL A 79 -11.97 2.54 -12.27
CA VAL A 79 -11.97 1.71 -11.06
C VAL A 79 -11.85 2.56 -9.78
N THR A 80 -11.23 3.73 -9.86
CA THR A 80 -10.88 4.56 -8.69
C THR A 80 -11.71 5.83 -8.53
N VAL A 81 -12.59 6.15 -9.48
CA VAL A 81 -13.50 7.30 -9.35
C VAL A 81 -14.56 6.97 -8.30
N THR A 82 -14.18 7.16 -7.06
CA THR A 82 -15.17 7.21 -5.99
C THR A 82 -15.61 8.66 -5.84
N GLN A 83 -16.90 8.88 -5.90
CA GLN A 83 -17.52 10.16 -5.52
C GLN A 83 -17.31 10.47 -4.03
N TYR A 84 -16.57 9.62 -3.34
CA TYR A 84 -16.38 9.64 -1.91
C TYR A 84 -14.91 9.64 -1.55
N ASN A 85 -14.58 10.42 -0.52
CA ASN A 85 -13.22 10.73 -0.10
C ASN A 85 -12.70 9.81 1.01
N SER A 86 -13.58 9.01 1.62
CA SER A 86 -13.24 8.17 2.78
C SER A 86 -13.93 6.81 2.67
N PRO A 87 -13.25 5.70 2.97
CA PRO A 87 -11.80 5.61 3.29
C PRO A 87 -10.92 5.89 2.06
N ALA A 88 -9.77 6.54 2.28
CA ALA A 88 -8.86 6.91 1.20
C ALA A 88 -8.25 5.65 0.55
N PHE A 89 -8.48 5.46 -0.74
CA PHE A 89 -8.06 4.29 -1.50
C PHE A 89 -6.56 3.97 -1.37
N ASN A 90 -5.71 4.99 -1.51
CA ASN A 90 -4.26 4.81 -1.39
C ASN A 90 -3.85 4.44 0.03
N SER A 91 -4.52 4.99 1.05
CA SER A 91 -4.23 4.65 2.44
C SER A 91 -4.62 3.21 2.77
N VAL A 92 -5.70 2.70 2.17
CA VAL A 92 -6.07 1.26 2.26
C VAL A 92 -4.98 0.40 1.61
N PHE A 93 -4.52 0.80 0.41
CA PHE A 93 -3.43 0.12 -0.27
C PHE A 93 -2.16 0.08 0.57
N MET A 94 -1.71 1.23 1.06
CA MET A 94 -0.49 1.34 1.86
C MET A 94 -0.61 0.59 3.19
N GLY A 95 -1.76 0.68 3.87
CA GLY A 95 -2.03 -0.04 5.11
C GLY A 95 -1.94 -1.55 4.92
N PHE A 96 -2.58 -2.08 3.87
CA PHE A 96 -2.48 -3.50 3.52
C PHE A 96 -1.03 -3.91 3.28
N THR A 97 -0.33 -3.19 2.42
CA THR A 97 1.04 -3.52 2.02
C THR A 97 2.00 -3.47 3.20
N MET A 98 1.91 -2.43 4.04
CA MET A 98 2.76 -2.29 5.22
C MET A 98 2.58 -3.48 6.18
N ILE A 99 1.36 -3.77 6.57
CA ILE A 99 1.09 -4.85 7.53
C ILE A 99 1.43 -6.22 6.94
N TYR A 100 1.07 -6.47 5.68
CA TYR A 100 1.39 -7.72 4.98
C TYR A 100 2.91 -7.98 4.88
N LEU A 101 3.73 -6.93 4.72
CA LEU A 101 5.19 -7.07 4.67
C LEU A 101 5.85 -7.10 6.07
N ILE A 102 5.31 -6.36 7.04
CA ILE A 102 5.91 -6.25 8.38
C ILE A 102 5.63 -7.49 9.22
N LEU A 103 4.42 -8.06 9.16
CA LEU A 103 4.06 -9.22 9.98
C LEU A 103 4.96 -10.44 9.77
N PRO A 104 5.33 -10.85 8.54
CA PRO A 104 6.28 -11.94 8.33
C PRO A 104 7.63 -11.66 8.98
N MET A 105 8.15 -10.42 8.88
CA MET A 105 9.43 -10.04 9.49
C MET A 105 9.41 -10.15 11.02
N ILE A 106 8.28 -9.73 11.64
CA ILE A 106 8.11 -9.83 13.10
C ILE A 106 7.98 -11.30 13.52
N ASN A 107 7.18 -12.08 12.79
CA ASN A 107 6.93 -13.49 13.10
C ASN A 107 8.20 -14.36 13.02
N LEU A 108 9.14 -13.97 12.14
CA LEU A 108 10.45 -14.62 12.00
C LEU A 108 11.51 -14.12 13.01
N GLY A 109 11.16 -13.14 13.84
CA GLY A 109 12.07 -12.56 14.83
C GLY A 109 13.24 -11.77 14.23
N SER A 110 13.17 -11.39 12.95
CA SER A 110 14.20 -10.63 12.24
C SER A 110 13.63 -9.39 11.54
N PRO A 111 13.09 -8.41 12.30
CA PRO A 111 12.52 -7.21 11.72
C PRO A 111 13.60 -6.35 11.05
N ASN A 112 13.47 -6.10 9.76
CA ASN A 112 14.34 -5.17 9.05
C ASN A 112 13.86 -3.75 9.26
N VAL A 113 14.47 -3.05 10.24
CA VAL A 113 14.09 -1.69 10.62
C VAL A 113 14.18 -0.71 9.44
N SER A 114 15.16 -0.89 8.55
CA SER A 114 15.34 -0.01 7.39
C SER A 114 14.16 -0.13 6.41
N VAL A 115 13.67 -1.35 6.17
CA VAL A 115 12.49 -1.57 5.32
C VAL A 115 11.24 -0.98 5.96
N ILE A 116 11.05 -1.20 7.27
CA ILE A 116 9.91 -0.66 8.00
C ILE A 116 9.91 0.87 7.93
N LEU A 117 11.07 1.50 8.19
CA LEU A 117 11.21 2.95 8.14
C LEU A 117 10.93 3.50 6.73
N PHE A 118 11.44 2.83 5.70
CA PHE A 118 11.18 3.19 4.32
C PHE A 118 9.69 3.14 3.96
N LEU A 119 8.98 2.07 4.36
CA LEU A 119 7.53 1.96 4.15
C LEU A 119 6.75 3.07 4.85
N VAL A 120 7.12 3.40 6.10
CA VAL A 120 6.52 4.50 6.85
C VAL A 120 6.75 5.85 6.15
N LEU A 121 7.98 6.11 5.68
CA LEU A 121 8.29 7.34 4.94
C LEU A 121 7.50 7.45 3.64
N LEU A 122 7.36 6.38 2.89
CA LEU A 122 6.55 6.35 1.67
C LEU A 122 5.07 6.63 1.99
N PHE A 123 4.52 6.02 3.04
CA PHE A 123 3.16 6.29 3.48
C PHE A 123 2.96 7.76 3.88
N LEU A 124 3.88 8.32 4.65
CA LEU A 124 3.81 9.72 5.06
C LEU A 124 3.87 10.66 3.85
N LEU A 125 4.73 10.37 2.88
CA LEU A 125 4.83 11.15 1.65
C LEU A 125 3.52 11.13 0.85
N ASP A 126 2.91 9.95 0.67
CA ASP A 126 1.59 9.81 0.02
C ASP A 126 0.51 10.56 0.79
N ALA A 127 0.42 10.35 2.10
CA ALA A 127 -0.60 10.97 2.95
C ALA A 127 -0.49 12.50 2.96
N ILE A 128 0.71 13.06 3.17
CA ILE A 128 0.95 14.52 3.17
C ILE A 128 0.59 15.13 1.82
N THR A 129 1.01 14.50 0.73
CA THR A 129 0.70 14.98 -0.63
C THR A 129 -0.80 15.06 -0.84
N LYS A 130 -1.55 14.02 -0.48
CA LYS A 130 -3.01 13.97 -0.67
C LYS A 130 -3.80 14.86 0.26
N LEU A 131 -3.32 15.06 1.49
CA LEU A 131 -3.91 16.02 2.42
C LEU A 131 -3.67 17.45 1.96
N THR A 132 -2.46 17.77 1.48
CA THR A 132 -2.11 19.10 0.98
C THR A 132 -2.92 19.49 -0.26
N ASP A 133 -3.12 18.53 -1.17
CA ASP A 133 -3.90 18.73 -2.40
C ASP A 133 -5.43 18.54 -2.17
N LYS A 134 -5.86 18.36 -0.91
CA LYS A 134 -7.26 18.16 -0.50
C LYS A 134 -7.94 16.98 -1.21
N CYS A 135 -7.16 15.97 -1.59
CA CYS A 135 -7.69 14.74 -2.19
C CYS A 135 -8.44 13.88 -1.18
N THR A 136 -8.08 13.97 0.08
CA THR A 136 -8.68 13.22 1.18
C THR A 136 -8.64 14.01 2.49
N THR A 137 -9.32 13.52 3.50
CA THR A 137 -9.29 14.05 4.87
C THR A 137 -8.39 13.21 5.76
N ILE A 138 -7.97 13.76 6.90
CA ILE A 138 -7.20 13.00 7.91
C ILE A 138 -7.98 11.73 8.33
N SER A 139 -9.29 11.86 8.55
CA SER A 139 -10.14 10.71 8.87
C SER A 139 -10.17 9.67 7.76
N GLY A 140 -10.18 10.10 6.49
CA GLY A 140 -10.10 9.21 5.33
C GLY A 140 -8.77 8.45 5.27
N VAL A 141 -7.66 9.11 5.58
CA VAL A 141 -6.32 8.49 5.65
C VAL A 141 -6.27 7.47 6.78
N VAL A 142 -6.70 7.84 7.99
CA VAL A 142 -6.66 6.94 9.16
C VAL A 142 -7.56 5.74 8.96
N LEU A 143 -8.80 5.94 8.53
CA LEU A 143 -9.73 4.84 8.22
C LEU A 143 -9.17 3.93 7.14
N GLY A 144 -8.61 4.49 6.08
CA GLY A 144 -7.98 3.72 5.02
C GLY A 144 -6.83 2.86 5.54
N LEU A 145 -5.94 3.45 6.35
CA LEU A 145 -4.82 2.73 6.96
C LEU A 145 -5.30 1.58 7.86
N LEU A 146 -6.31 1.81 8.70
CA LEU A 146 -6.86 0.79 9.60
C LEU A 146 -7.53 -0.35 8.83
N ILE A 147 -8.36 -0.03 7.83
CA ILE A 147 -9.02 -1.03 7.01
C ILE A 147 -7.99 -1.84 6.22
N GLY A 148 -7.07 -1.16 5.53
CA GLY A 148 -6.00 -1.83 4.79
C GLY A 148 -5.13 -2.71 5.69
N GLY A 149 -4.70 -2.19 6.83
CA GLY A 149 -3.91 -2.93 7.81
C GLY A 149 -4.62 -4.16 8.35
N LEU A 150 -5.92 -4.05 8.68
CA LEU A 150 -6.73 -5.17 9.12
C LEU A 150 -6.79 -6.28 8.05
N PHE A 151 -7.08 -5.93 6.80
CA PHE A 151 -7.10 -6.90 5.71
C PHE A 151 -5.71 -7.48 5.40
N GLY A 152 -4.64 -6.69 5.52
CA GLY A 152 -3.26 -7.18 5.41
C GLY A 152 -2.94 -8.21 6.48
N ALA A 153 -3.36 -7.97 7.74
CA ALA A 153 -3.20 -8.90 8.84
C ALA A 153 -4.01 -10.19 8.63
N ILE A 154 -5.28 -10.07 8.22
CA ILE A 154 -6.13 -11.23 7.91
C ILE A 154 -5.52 -12.06 6.78
N TRP A 155 -5.06 -11.43 5.71
CA TRP A 155 -4.45 -12.11 4.56
C TRP A 155 -3.17 -12.86 4.96
N PHE A 156 -2.30 -12.20 5.73
CA PHE A 156 -1.11 -12.82 6.31
C PHE A 156 -1.47 -14.03 7.18
N THR A 157 -2.38 -13.85 8.15
CA THR A 157 -2.78 -14.90 9.08
C THR A 157 -3.40 -16.10 8.35
N LEU A 158 -4.18 -15.84 7.30
CA LEU A 158 -4.75 -16.89 6.46
C LEU A 158 -3.65 -17.74 5.81
N LEU A 159 -2.66 -17.12 5.18
CA LEU A 159 -1.56 -17.81 4.52
C LEU A 159 -0.66 -18.56 5.53
N ASP A 160 -0.40 -17.93 6.67
CA ASP A 160 0.40 -18.54 7.76
C ASP A 160 -0.29 -19.78 8.34
N SER A 161 -1.60 -19.69 8.60
CA SER A 161 -2.40 -20.81 9.15
C SER A 161 -2.58 -21.97 8.17
N LEU A 162 -2.59 -21.70 6.88
CA LEU A 162 -2.63 -22.72 5.82
C LEU A 162 -1.26 -23.34 5.53
N GLY A 163 -0.21 -22.89 6.20
CA GLY A 163 1.14 -23.43 6.03
C GLY A 163 1.90 -22.88 4.82
N TYR A 164 1.38 -21.85 4.14
CA TYR A 164 1.99 -21.25 2.94
C TYR A 164 2.99 -20.13 3.27
N LYS A 165 3.83 -20.33 4.27
CA LYS A 165 4.84 -19.34 4.70
C LYS A 165 5.82 -18.99 3.59
N ASP A 166 6.18 -19.93 2.74
CA ASP A 166 7.12 -19.75 1.63
C ASP A 166 6.59 -18.79 0.55
N LEU A 167 5.26 -18.55 0.52
CA LEU A 167 4.62 -17.63 -0.39
C LEU A 167 4.59 -16.17 0.13
N LEU A 168 5.10 -15.95 1.34
CA LEU A 168 5.19 -14.61 1.94
C LEU A 168 6.53 -13.96 1.61
N TYR A 169 6.52 -12.63 1.43
CA TYR A 169 7.76 -11.86 1.34
C TYR A 169 8.50 -11.92 2.68
N PHE A 170 9.82 -11.91 2.62
CA PHE A 170 10.71 -11.96 3.80
C PHE A 170 10.61 -13.24 4.64
N SER A 171 10.05 -14.32 4.10
CA SER A 171 9.98 -15.61 4.79
C SER A 171 11.32 -16.38 4.84
N GLU A 172 12.32 -16.00 4.03
CA GLU A 172 13.55 -16.79 3.80
C GLU A 172 14.81 -16.23 4.47
N THR A 173 14.72 -15.31 5.40
CA THR A 173 15.90 -14.55 5.89
C THR A 173 16.91 -15.36 6.72
N THR A 174 16.65 -16.64 7.04
CA THR A 174 17.53 -17.39 7.97
C THR A 174 18.39 -18.49 7.33
N SER A 175 18.15 -18.91 6.09
CA SER A 175 18.88 -20.05 5.50
C SER A 175 20.08 -19.69 4.62
N ARG A 176 20.26 -18.43 4.22
CA ARG A 176 21.39 -18.01 3.37
C ARG A 176 22.63 -17.50 4.13
N GLY A 177 22.57 -17.40 5.45
CA GLY A 177 23.70 -16.96 6.28
C GLY A 177 24.62 -18.05 6.81
N ALA A 178 24.39 -19.32 6.49
CA ALA A 178 25.09 -20.44 7.12
C ALA A 178 25.73 -21.44 6.13
N VAL A 179 26.38 -20.94 5.07
CA VAL A 179 27.34 -21.77 4.32
C VAL A 179 28.51 -20.90 3.90
N CYS A 180 29.40 -20.64 4.84
CA CYS A 180 30.80 -20.35 4.62
C CYS A 180 31.57 -20.98 5.76
N SER A 181 31.86 -22.26 5.62
CA SER A 181 32.94 -22.93 6.36
C SER A 181 33.67 -23.88 5.43
#